data_aaa4834c039e43648d10de61b6439aa8
#
_entry.id   aaa4834c039e43648d10de61b6439aa8
#
_cell.length_a   1.000
_cell.length_b   1.000
_cell.length_c   1.000
_cell.angle_alpha   90.00
_cell.angle_beta   90.00
_cell.angle_gamma   90.00
#
_symmetry.space_group_name_H-M   'P 1'
#
loop_
_entity.id
_entity.type
_entity.pdbx_description
1 polymer ?
#
loop_
_entity_poly.entity_id
_entity_poly.type
_entity_poly.pdbx_seq_one_letter_code
_entity_poly.pdbx_strand_id
1 'polypeptide(L)'
;MARRAALEGFAALAPDALSPLGGYPGNDDEGRALQRRRDRGEMLADFAAGARWLMDHEATTGRVGVVGFCFGGWVSNMLAARLPGLAAAVPFYGGQPAAEDVPAIAAPLCLHFAGLDARVNAGWPAYEAALREHQKAYSAHLYPDVNHGFHNDSTPRFDPAAARLAWRRTVDFLHAFVG
;
A
#
# COMPACT_ATOMS: atom_id res chain seq x y z
N MET A 1 12.16 1.42 0.94
CA MET A 1 11.26 1.24 -0.23
C MET A 1 11.36 2.44 -1.18
N ALA A 2 11.25 3.70 -0.75
CA ALA A 2 11.37 4.86 -1.67
C ALA A 2 12.63 4.82 -2.56
N ARG A 3 13.81 4.48 -2.00
CA ARG A 3 15.04 4.31 -2.80
C ARG A 3 14.93 3.21 -3.86
N ARG A 4 14.19 2.12 -3.60
CA ARG A 4 13.96 1.07 -4.60
C ARG A 4 13.07 1.59 -5.73
N ALA A 5 12.01 2.33 -5.41
CA ALA A 5 11.16 2.95 -6.43
C ALA A 5 11.93 3.98 -7.27
N ALA A 6 12.81 4.76 -6.65
CA ALA A 6 13.66 5.72 -7.37
C ALA A 6 14.62 5.03 -8.37
N LEU A 7 15.15 3.85 -8.05
CA LEU A 7 15.98 3.05 -8.96
C LEU A 7 15.20 2.50 -10.17
N GLU A 8 13.87 2.41 -10.05
CA GLU A 8 12.96 2.03 -11.14
C GLU A 8 12.44 3.23 -11.94
N GLY A 9 12.97 4.43 -11.67
CA GLY A 9 12.65 5.65 -12.44
C GLY A 9 11.52 6.51 -11.87
N PHE A 10 11.01 6.20 -10.68
CA PHE A 10 9.91 6.97 -10.05
C PHE A 10 10.43 8.06 -9.11
N ALA A 11 9.80 9.24 -9.13
CA ALA A 11 9.87 10.15 -7.99
C ALA A 11 9.12 9.52 -6.80
N ALA A 12 9.79 9.33 -5.67
CA ALA A 12 9.23 8.55 -4.56
C ALA A 12 9.27 9.32 -3.23
N LEU A 13 8.12 9.45 -2.58
CA LEU A 13 7.94 10.03 -1.25
C LEU A 13 7.52 8.94 -0.25
N ALA A 14 8.14 8.92 0.90
CA ALA A 14 7.76 8.08 2.04
C ALA A 14 7.39 8.98 3.23
N PRO A 15 6.11 9.37 3.38
CA PRO A 15 5.69 10.18 4.51
C PRO A 15 5.90 9.43 5.83
N ASP A 16 6.35 10.14 6.86
CA ASP A 16 6.52 9.58 8.20
C ASP A 16 5.28 9.86 9.05
N ALA A 17 4.45 8.85 9.27
CA ALA A 17 3.26 8.93 10.10
C ALA A 17 3.56 9.23 11.59
N LEU A 18 4.79 9.11 12.03
CA LEU A 18 5.20 9.39 13.42
C LEU A 18 5.75 10.81 13.62
N SER A 19 5.97 11.58 12.55
CA SER A 19 6.49 12.96 12.63
C SER A 19 5.78 13.83 13.68
N PRO A 20 4.43 13.81 13.84
CA PRO A 20 3.77 14.61 14.88
C PRO A 20 4.11 14.21 16.31
N LEU A 21 4.71 13.04 16.52
CA LEU A 21 5.16 12.53 17.81
C LEU A 21 6.69 12.52 17.94
N GLY A 22 7.41 13.23 17.07
CA GLY A 22 8.87 13.31 17.06
C GLY A 22 9.56 12.33 16.10
N GLY A 23 8.80 11.61 15.28
CA GLY A 23 9.32 10.67 14.29
C GLY A 23 9.63 9.27 14.83
N TYR A 24 10.35 8.48 14.02
CA TYR A 24 10.72 7.12 14.39
C TYR A 24 11.76 7.11 15.54
N PRO A 25 11.50 6.42 16.67
CA PRO A 25 12.32 6.49 17.88
C PRO A 25 13.62 5.68 17.83
N GLY A 26 13.90 4.96 16.73
CA GLY A 26 15.11 4.17 16.57
C GLY A 26 14.93 2.66 16.85
N ASN A 27 13.77 2.25 17.36
CA ASN A 27 13.42 0.84 17.50
C ASN A 27 11.93 0.58 17.19
N ASP A 28 11.64 -0.65 16.78
CA ASP A 28 10.32 -1.04 16.27
C ASP A 28 9.25 -1.14 17.38
N ASP A 29 9.61 -1.45 18.61
CA ASP A 29 8.64 -1.61 19.71
C ASP A 29 8.09 -0.26 20.15
N GLU A 30 8.98 0.72 20.33
CA GLU A 30 8.60 2.10 20.59
C GLU A 30 7.86 2.71 19.39
N GLY A 31 8.34 2.46 18.15
CA GLY A 31 7.65 2.89 16.93
C GLY A 31 6.21 2.39 16.87
N ARG A 32 5.99 1.11 17.17
CA ARG A 32 4.63 0.53 17.28
C ARG A 32 3.81 1.14 18.40
N ALA A 33 4.44 1.47 19.54
CA ALA A 33 3.76 2.14 20.64
C ALA A 33 3.31 3.56 20.25
N LEU A 34 4.16 4.32 19.57
CA LEU A 34 3.82 5.64 19.03
C LEU A 34 2.71 5.54 17.98
N GLN A 35 2.78 4.59 17.05
CA GLN A 35 1.74 4.38 16.03
C GLN A 35 0.37 4.12 16.65
N ARG A 36 0.29 3.34 17.74
CA ARG A 36 -0.99 3.10 18.45
C ARG A 36 -1.57 4.35 19.13
N ARG A 37 -0.77 5.39 19.36
CA ARG A 37 -1.22 6.66 19.93
C ARG A 37 -1.78 7.62 18.85
N ARG A 38 -1.49 7.36 17.59
CA ARG A 38 -2.02 8.15 16.47
C ARG A 38 -3.42 7.69 16.09
N ASP A 39 -4.30 8.63 15.79
CA ASP A 39 -5.57 8.35 15.13
C ASP A 39 -5.35 7.87 13.69
N ARG A 40 -6.09 6.85 13.26
CA ARG A 40 -5.95 6.27 11.94
C ARG A 40 -6.41 7.21 10.82
N GLY A 41 -7.44 8.01 11.07
CA GLY A 41 -7.93 9.01 10.12
C GLY A 41 -6.91 10.12 9.90
N GLU A 42 -6.28 10.61 10.98
CA GLU A 42 -5.19 11.59 10.89
C GLU A 42 -4.00 11.03 10.10
N MET A 43 -3.55 9.81 10.40
CA MET A 43 -2.47 9.18 9.63
C MET A 43 -2.84 9.04 8.15
N LEU A 44 -4.07 8.63 7.85
CA LEU A 44 -4.53 8.54 6.45
C LEU A 44 -4.54 9.92 5.77
N ALA A 45 -4.93 10.97 6.48
CA ALA A 45 -4.90 12.34 5.96
C ALA A 45 -3.48 12.82 5.66
N ASP A 46 -2.50 12.47 6.52
CA ASP A 46 -1.08 12.77 6.28
C ASP A 46 -0.57 12.09 5.00
N PHE A 47 -0.88 10.80 4.80
CA PHE A 47 -0.51 10.08 3.58
C PHE A 47 -1.22 10.64 2.34
N ALA A 48 -2.49 11.04 2.47
CA ALA A 48 -3.22 11.69 1.38
C ALA A 48 -2.61 13.06 1.03
N ALA A 49 -2.17 13.83 2.03
CA ALA A 49 -1.47 15.09 1.80
C ALA A 49 -0.14 14.89 1.06
N GLY A 50 0.64 13.87 1.45
CA GLY A 50 1.87 13.51 0.73
C GLY A 50 1.62 13.10 -0.72
N ALA A 51 0.55 12.34 -0.99
CA ALA A 51 0.18 11.98 -2.35
C ALA A 51 -0.26 13.20 -3.19
N ARG A 52 -1.07 14.10 -2.63
CA ARG A 52 -1.45 15.36 -3.29
C ARG A 52 -0.24 16.24 -3.58
N TRP A 53 0.69 16.34 -2.62
CA TRP A 53 1.92 17.10 -2.84
C TRP A 53 2.69 16.57 -4.05
N LEU A 54 2.78 15.24 -4.23
CA LEU A 54 3.39 14.67 -5.43
C LEU A 54 2.55 14.94 -6.69
N MET A 55 1.22 14.92 -6.62
CA MET A 55 0.36 15.23 -7.76
C MET A 55 0.57 16.66 -8.26
N ASP A 56 0.81 17.59 -7.35
CA ASP A 56 0.93 19.02 -7.64
C ASP A 56 2.38 19.49 -7.86
N HIS A 57 3.37 18.62 -7.61
CA HIS A 57 4.77 19.01 -7.64
C HIS A 57 5.29 19.12 -9.09
N GLU A 58 5.89 20.26 -9.44
CA GLU A 58 6.35 20.61 -10.79
C GLU A 58 7.36 19.61 -11.42
N ALA A 59 8.14 18.92 -10.59
CA ALA A 59 9.12 17.91 -11.03
C ALA A 59 8.52 16.52 -11.25
N THR A 60 7.20 16.37 -11.17
CA THR A 60 6.51 15.08 -11.38
C THR A 60 5.54 15.17 -12.56
N THR A 61 5.09 14.02 -13.04
CA THR A 61 4.06 13.95 -14.08
C THR A 61 2.64 14.23 -13.55
N GLY A 62 2.48 14.38 -12.24
CA GLY A 62 1.18 14.45 -11.55
C GLY A 62 0.46 13.09 -11.43
N ARG A 63 0.94 12.03 -12.09
CA ARG A 63 0.39 10.68 -12.00
C ARG A 63 1.01 9.97 -10.81
N VAL A 64 0.25 9.78 -9.74
CA VAL A 64 0.74 9.22 -8.48
C VAL A 64 0.14 7.85 -8.22
N GLY A 65 1.01 6.88 -7.95
CA GLY A 65 0.65 5.58 -7.41
C GLY A 65 1.05 5.46 -5.94
N VAL A 66 0.37 4.60 -5.21
CA VAL A 66 0.71 4.30 -3.80
C VAL A 66 1.08 2.84 -3.65
N VAL A 67 2.16 2.58 -2.91
CA VAL A 67 2.60 1.23 -2.52
C VAL A 67 2.72 1.18 -1.01
N GLY A 68 2.12 0.19 -0.39
CA GLY A 68 2.18 0.07 1.06
C GLY A 68 2.21 -1.37 1.56
N PHE A 69 2.84 -1.57 2.72
CA PHE A 69 3.09 -2.87 3.33
C PHE A 69 2.43 -2.95 4.70
N CYS A 70 1.74 -4.03 5.04
CA CYS A 70 1.10 -4.21 6.34
C CYS A 70 0.10 -3.09 6.64
N PHE A 71 0.37 -2.23 7.63
CA PHE A 71 -0.40 -1.01 7.87
C PHE A 71 -0.41 -0.10 6.63
N GLY A 72 0.72 0.06 5.95
CA GLY A 72 0.81 0.79 4.67
C GLY A 72 -0.03 0.14 3.57
N GLY A 73 -0.23 -1.18 3.57
CA GLY A 73 -1.14 -1.87 2.67
C GLY A 73 -2.60 -1.48 2.93
N TRP A 74 -3.00 -1.35 4.20
CA TRP A 74 -4.29 -0.77 4.55
C TRP A 74 -4.40 0.69 4.07
N VAL A 75 -3.36 1.51 4.30
CA VAL A 75 -3.31 2.91 3.80
C VAL A 75 -3.49 2.94 2.28
N SER A 76 -2.81 2.07 1.52
CA SER A 76 -2.94 2.01 0.06
C SER A 76 -4.36 1.69 -0.39
N ASN A 77 -5.02 0.74 0.27
CA ASN A 77 -6.43 0.42 0.03
C ASN A 77 -7.35 1.61 0.33
N MET A 78 -7.13 2.28 1.47
CA MET A 78 -7.96 3.42 1.87
C MET A 78 -7.74 4.65 0.98
N LEU A 79 -6.51 4.90 0.52
CA LEU A 79 -6.23 5.97 -0.44
C LEU A 79 -6.89 5.69 -1.79
N ALA A 80 -6.90 4.42 -2.26
CA ALA A 80 -7.62 4.06 -3.48
C ALA A 80 -9.11 4.37 -3.39
N ALA A 81 -9.72 4.21 -2.20
CA ALA A 81 -11.13 4.48 -1.96
C ALA A 81 -11.45 5.96 -1.67
N ARG A 82 -10.49 6.75 -1.16
CA ARG A 82 -10.77 8.08 -0.59
C ARG A 82 -9.98 9.23 -1.22
N LEU A 83 -8.99 8.94 -2.08
CA LEU A 83 -8.20 9.96 -2.75
C LEU A 83 -8.51 9.97 -4.25
N PRO A 84 -9.32 10.93 -4.72
CA PRO A 84 -9.56 11.11 -6.15
C PRO A 84 -8.28 11.42 -6.92
N GLY A 85 -8.19 10.93 -8.15
CA GLY A 85 -7.05 11.20 -9.03
C GLY A 85 -5.84 10.28 -8.83
N LEU A 86 -5.91 9.33 -7.87
CA LEU A 86 -4.86 8.33 -7.72
C LEU A 86 -4.76 7.46 -8.99
N ALA A 87 -3.55 7.30 -9.54
CA ALA A 87 -3.33 6.57 -10.78
C ALA A 87 -3.20 5.05 -10.57
N ALA A 88 -2.74 4.60 -9.41
CA ALA A 88 -2.56 3.19 -9.09
C ALA A 88 -2.46 2.95 -7.58
N ALA A 89 -2.88 1.76 -7.10
CA ALA A 89 -2.64 1.38 -5.71
C ALA A 89 -2.13 -0.07 -5.61
N VAL A 90 -1.10 -0.26 -4.81
CA VAL A 90 -0.43 -1.55 -4.61
C VAL A 90 -0.36 -1.90 -3.12
N PRO A 91 -1.41 -2.48 -2.55
CA PRO A 91 -1.41 -2.94 -1.17
C PRO A 91 -0.77 -4.32 -1.03
N PHE A 92 0.22 -4.43 -0.14
CA PHE A 92 0.82 -5.68 0.30
C PHE A 92 0.25 -6.09 1.65
N TYR A 93 -0.36 -7.26 1.71
CA TYR A 93 -0.91 -7.88 2.94
C TYR A 93 -1.54 -6.87 3.92
N GLY A 94 -2.31 -5.94 3.37
CA GLY A 94 -3.02 -4.89 4.10
C GLY A 94 -4.50 -5.22 4.32
N GLY A 95 -5.09 -4.64 5.37
CA GLY A 95 -6.53 -4.70 5.58
C GLY A 95 -7.30 -4.07 4.41
N GLN A 96 -8.45 -4.62 4.10
CA GLN A 96 -9.31 -4.14 3.02
C GLN A 96 -10.21 -2.99 3.52
N PRO A 97 -10.71 -2.11 2.62
CA PRO A 97 -11.77 -1.16 2.94
C PRO A 97 -13.10 -1.89 3.19
N ALA A 98 -14.05 -1.21 3.80
CA ALA A 98 -15.40 -1.69 3.93
C ALA A 98 -16.08 -1.77 2.55
N ALA A 99 -17.08 -2.64 2.39
CA ALA A 99 -17.76 -2.83 1.11
C ALA A 99 -18.38 -1.54 0.56
N GLU A 100 -18.90 -0.70 1.45
CA GLU A 100 -19.47 0.62 1.12
C GLU A 100 -18.45 1.64 0.57
N ASP A 101 -17.16 1.46 0.84
CA ASP A 101 -16.09 2.32 0.30
C ASP A 101 -15.67 1.88 -1.14
N VAL A 102 -15.95 0.63 -1.54
CA VAL A 102 -15.50 0.07 -2.82
C VAL A 102 -16.02 0.81 -4.05
N PRO A 103 -17.29 1.29 -4.10
CA PRO A 103 -17.78 2.04 -5.25
C PRO A 103 -16.94 3.27 -5.60
N ALA A 104 -16.31 3.90 -4.61
CA ALA A 104 -15.48 5.09 -4.79
C ALA A 104 -14.07 4.80 -5.37
N ILE A 105 -13.63 3.55 -5.39
CA ILE A 105 -12.33 3.17 -5.96
C ILE A 105 -12.34 3.45 -7.47
N ALA A 106 -11.46 4.34 -7.92
CA ALA A 106 -11.25 4.63 -9.33
C ALA A 106 -9.90 4.12 -9.84
N ALA A 107 -8.89 4.10 -8.98
CA ALA A 107 -7.55 3.63 -9.31
C ALA A 107 -7.54 2.09 -9.53
N PRO A 108 -6.83 1.58 -10.55
CA PRO A 108 -6.55 0.16 -10.65
C PRO A 108 -5.73 -0.33 -9.45
N LEU A 109 -5.96 -1.59 -9.06
CA LEU A 109 -5.35 -2.21 -7.90
C LEU A 109 -4.44 -3.38 -8.29
N CYS A 110 -3.26 -3.48 -7.67
CA CYS A 110 -2.40 -4.66 -7.70
C CYS A 110 -2.23 -5.20 -6.27
N LEU A 111 -3.01 -6.19 -5.91
CA LEU A 111 -3.14 -6.71 -4.55
C LEU A 111 -2.18 -7.87 -4.32
N HIS A 112 -1.40 -7.83 -3.23
CA HIS A 112 -0.46 -8.89 -2.86
C HIS A 112 -0.84 -9.51 -1.52
N PHE A 113 -1.17 -10.80 -1.51
CA PHE A 113 -1.58 -11.57 -0.34
C PHE A 113 -0.55 -12.63 0.03
N ALA A 114 -0.25 -12.75 1.32
CA ALA A 114 0.53 -13.85 1.87
C ALA A 114 -0.39 -15.06 2.12
N GLY A 115 -0.06 -16.23 1.58
CA GLY A 115 -0.93 -17.41 1.67
C GLY A 115 -1.24 -17.86 3.10
N LEU A 116 -0.29 -17.71 4.01
CA LEU A 116 -0.43 -18.09 5.42
C LEU A 116 -1.00 -16.96 6.31
N ASP A 117 -1.37 -15.80 5.77
CA ASP A 117 -1.97 -14.70 6.52
C ASP A 117 -3.51 -14.83 6.60
N ALA A 118 -3.97 -15.78 7.39
CA ALA A 118 -5.40 -16.03 7.56
C ALA A 118 -6.19 -14.77 7.98
N ARG A 119 -5.57 -13.88 8.80
CA ARG A 119 -6.21 -12.66 9.31
C ARG A 119 -6.53 -11.65 8.19
N VAL A 120 -5.60 -11.40 7.29
CA VAL A 120 -5.82 -10.50 6.14
C VAL A 120 -6.68 -11.18 5.08
N ASN A 121 -6.41 -12.45 4.81
CA ASN A 121 -7.10 -13.21 3.75
C ASN A 121 -8.58 -13.45 4.05
N ALA A 122 -8.99 -13.44 5.33
CA ALA A 122 -10.40 -13.60 5.72
C ALA A 122 -11.34 -12.54 5.10
N GLY A 123 -10.84 -11.31 4.87
CA GLY A 123 -11.64 -10.25 4.25
C GLY A 123 -11.66 -10.29 2.72
N TRP A 124 -10.76 -11.07 2.09
CA TRP A 124 -10.59 -11.07 0.64
C TRP A 124 -11.85 -11.48 -0.14
N PRO A 125 -12.58 -12.56 0.22
CA PRO A 125 -13.75 -12.97 -0.56
C PRO A 125 -14.82 -11.88 -0.66
N ALA A 126 -15.08 -11.17 0.44
CA ALA A 126 -16.06 -10.07 0.45
C ALA A 126 -15.55 -8.86 -0.37
N TYR A 127 -14.28 -8.53 -0.22
CA TYR A 127 -13.66 -7.44 -0.98
C TYR A 127 -13.64 -7.73 -2.49
N GLU A 128 -13.26 -8.96 -2.88
CA GLU A 128 -13.28 -9.37 -4.29
C GLU A 128 -14.70 -9.32 -4.88
N ALA A 129 -15.70 -9.79 -4.14
CA ALA A 129 -17.09 -9.74 -4.58
C ALA A 129 -17.53 -8.29 -4.85
N ALA A 130 -17.21 -7.35 -3.93
CA ALA A 130 -17.52 -5.93 -4.10
C ALA A 130 -16.75 -5.31 -5.28
N LEU A 131 -15.47 -5.63 -5.47
CA LEU A 131 -14.70 -5.15 -6.62
C LEU A 131 -15.31 -5.61 -7.94
N ARG A 132 -15.76 -6.86 -8.03
CA ARG A 132 -16.43 -7.41 -9.23
C ARG A 132 -17.79 -6.78 -9.45
N GLU A 133 -18.61 -6.65 -8.42
CA GLU A 133 -19.94 -6.02 -8.48
C GLU A 133 -19.86 -4.60 -9.05
N HIS A 134 -18.86 -3.83 -8.58
CA HIS A 134 -18.64 -2.45 -9.02
C HIS A 134 -17.66 -2.33 -10.21
N GLN A 135 -17.34 -3.43 -10.89
CA GLN A 135 -16.51 -3.47 -12.09
C GLN A 135 -15.16 -2.74 -11.92
N LYS A 136 -14.53 -2.87 -10.74
CA LYS A 136 -13.26 -2.24 -10.46
C LYS A 136 -12.10 -2.98 -11.13
N ALA A 137 -11.13 -2.23 -11.66
CA ALA A 137 -9.93 -2.81 -12.26
C ALA A 137 -8.98 -3.30 -11.16
N TYR A 138 -8.69 -4.60 -11.11
CA TYR A 138 -7.74 -5.15 -10.16
C TYR A 138 -7.03 -6.40 -10.68
N SER A 139 -5.85 -6.65 -10.13
CA SER A 139 -5.17 -7.94 -10.15
C SER A 139 -4.86 -8.36 -8.71
N ALA A 140 -5.02 -9.65 -8.41
CA ALA A 140 -4.74 -10.19 -7.08
C ALA A 140 -3.74 -11.34 -7.19
N HIS A 141 -2.72 -11.30 -6.35
CA HIS A 141 -1.63 -12.27 -6.33
C HIS A 141 -1.51 -12.89 -4.95
N LEU A 142 -1.84 -14.15 -4.84
CA LEU A 142 -1.60 -14.95 -3.63
C LEU A 142 -0.23 -15.65 -3.76
N TYR A 143 0.61 -15.45 -2.76
CA TYR A 143 1.90 -16.14 -2.63
C TYR A 143 1.73 -17.27 -1.62
N PRO A 144 1.66 -18.54 -2.08
CA PRO A 144 1.51 -19.67 -1.18
C PRO A 144 2.72 -19.79 -0.24
N ASP A 145 2.55 -20.45 0.88
CA ASP A 145 3.59 -20.83 1.82
C ASP A 145 4.42 -19.69 2.44
N VAL A 146 3.99 -18.42 2.25
CA VAL A 146 4.64 -17.27 2.89
C VAL A 146 3.73 -16.59 3.91
N ASN A 147 4.35 -16.01 4.93
CA ASN A 147 3.69 -15.33 6.03
C ASN A 147 3.47 -13.84 5.76
N HIS A 148 2.61 -13.23 6.60
CA HIS A 148 2.49 -11.78 6.70
C HIS A 148 3.87 -11.13 6.83
N GLY A 149 4.18 -10.14 5.98
CA GLY A 149 5.48 -9.48 5.99
C GLY A 149 6.56 -10.17 5.18
N PHE A 150 6.23 -11.09 4.28
CA PHE A 150 7.20 -11.82 3.45
C PHE A 150 8.13 -10.93 2.61
N HIS A 151 7.77 -9.69 2.39
CA HIS A 151 8.58 -8.72 1.65
C HIS A 151 9.56 -7.94 2.55
N ASN A 152 9.49 -8.08 3.87
CA ASN A 152 10.34 -7.36 4.81
C ASN A 152 11.64 -8.12 5.11
N ASP A 153 12.74 -7.66 4.52
CA ASP A 153 14.08 -8.24 4.63
C ASP A 153 14.77 -8.05 6.01
N SER A 154 14.11 -7.32 6.93
CA SER A 154 14.58 -7.18 8.32
C SER A 154 13.99 -8.20 9.28
N THR A 155 13.19 -9.17 8.81
CA THR A 155 12.52 -10.16 9.66
C THR A 155 12.72 -11.59 9.16
N PRO A 156 12.64 -12.61 10.05
CA PRO A 156 12.74 -14.02 9.66
C PRO A 156 11.61 -14.48 8.71
N ARG A 157 10.58 -13.70 8.52
CA ARG A 157 9.45 -13.98 7.60
C ARG A 157 9.75 -13.62 6.15
N PHE A 158 10.91 -13.04 5.89
CA PHE A 158 11.32 -12.67 4.54
C PHE A 158 11.43 -13.88 3.63
N ASP A 159 10.74 -13.86 2.51
CA ASP A 159 10.90 -14.81 1.43
C ASP A 159 11.46 -14.11 0.20
N PRO A 160 12.75 -14.38 -0.15
CA PRO A 160 13.40 -13.68 -1.27
C PRO A 160 12.75 -13.93 -2.63
N ALA A 161 12.17 -15.12 -2.84
CA ALA A 161 11.56 -15.48 -4.12
C ALA A 161 10.22 -14.78 -4.32
N ALA A 162 9.34 -14.88 -3.32
CA ALA A 162 8.05 -14.19 -3.32
C ALA A 162 8.23 -12.65 -3.33
N ALA A 163 9.17 -12.11 -2.55
CA ALA A 163 9.45 -10.69 -2.51
C ALA A 163 9.91 -10.15 -3.87
N ARG A 164 10.85 -10.84 -4.54
CA ARG A 164 11.30 -10.45 -5.89
C ARG A 164 10.18 -10.52 -6.91
N LEU A 165 9.36 -11.56 -6.88
CA LEU A 165 8.24 -11.70 -7.81
C LEU A 165 7.20 -10.61 -7.59
N ALA A 166 6.83 -10.35 -6.33
CA ALA A 166 5.88 -9.31 -5.97
C ALA A 166 6.39 -7.91 -6.37
N TRP A 167 7.69 -7.64 -6.14
CA TRP A 167 8.28 -6.36 -6.53
C TRP A 167 8.28 -6.15 -8.04
N ARG A 168 8.64 -7.14 -8.86
CA ARG A 168 8.54 -7.05 -10.33
C ARG A 168 7.12 -6.73 -10.78
N ARG A 169 6.12 -7.48 -10.27
CA ARG A 169 4.70 -7.22 -10.59
C ARG A 169 4.27 -5.79 -10.20
N THR A 170 4.78 -5.30 -9.08
CA THR A 170 4.54 -3.93 -8.61
C THR A 170 5.12 -2.91 -9.60
N VAL A 171 6.39 -3.09 -9.99
CA VAL A 171 7.09 -2.17 -10.90
C VAL A 171 6.42 -2.17 -12.29
N ASP A 172 6.14 -3.36 -12.84
CA ASP A 172 5.45 -3.49 -14.14
C ASP A 172 4.08 -2.80 -14.10
N PHE A 173 3.34 -2.98 -13.00
CA PHE A 173 2.04 -2.34 -12.81
C PHE A 173 2.16 -0.81 -12.67
N LEU A 174 3.12 -0.32 -11.89
CA LEU A 174 3.35 1.12 -11.76
C LEU A 174 3.78 1.76 -13.08
N HIS A 175 4.64 1.12 -13.88
CA HIS A 175 4.99 1.64 -15.22
C HIS A 175 3.79 1.71 -16.15
N ALA A 176 2.85 0.79 -16.03
CA ALA A 176 1.65 0.81 -16.88
C ALA A 176 0.69 1.97 -16.54
N PHE A 177 0.65 2.43 -15.28
CA PHE A 177 -0.35 3.39 -14.83
C PHE A 177 0.21 4.72 -14.34
N VAL A 178 1.47 4.78 -13.94
CA VAL A 178 2.12 5.97 -13.33
C VAL A 178 3.26 6.50 -14.21
N GLY A 179 4.06 5.61 -14.80
CA GLY A 179 5.28 5.94 -15.54
C GLY A 179 5.10 6.31 -17.00
#